data_9eb920a99f6af7a0d87a741d17572a03
#
_entry.id   9eb920a99f6af7a0d87a741d17572a03
#
_cell.length_a   1.000
_cell.length_b   1.000
_cell.length_c   1.000
_cell.angle_alpha   90.00
_cell.angle_beta   90.00
_cell.angle_gamma   90.00
#
_symmetry.space_group_name_H-M   'P 1'
#
loop_
_entity.id
_entity.type
_entity.pdbx_description
1 polymer ?
#
loop_
_entity_poly.entity_id
_entity_poly.type
_entity_poly.pdbx_seq_one_letter_code
_entity_poly.pdbx_strand_id
1 'polypeptide(L)'
;MRQGHLSQLDIQCLVLKHPPQKFETYEDEIQYLITHEQRNNFIKNLSLDLKGNTLVLFQRVEAHGAVLYDKINKNKRDDRKVFFVHGGVDAEEREQVREITERENNAIIVASYGTFSTGINIKNLHNVIFASPSKSRIRNLQSIGRVLRKGKDKVKATLYDISDDCSTKSKRNYTLNHFIERIKTYNEEKFNYEIITIQLRGQL
;
A
#
# COMPACT_ATOMS: atom_id res chain seq x y z
N MET A 1 10.37 -29.27 -18.89
CA MET A 1 9.55 -29.01 -17.69
C MET A 1 9.97 -27.68 -17.14
N ARG A 2 9.14 -26.63 -17.30
CA ARG A 2 9.39 -25.32 -16.68
C ARG A 2 8.96 -25.44 -15.23
N GLN A 3 9.92 -25.48 -14.31
CA GLN A 3 9.66 -25.36 -12.89
C GLN A 3 9.02 -24.00 -12.66
N GLY A 4 7.75 -24.00 -12.28
CA GLY A 4 7.03 -22.80 -11.89
C GLY A 4 7.70 -22.21 -10.65
N HIS A 5 8.39 -21.08 -10.80
CA HIS A 5 8.83 -20.32 -9.65
C HIS A 5 7.60 -19.76 -8.97
N LEU A 6 7.20 -20.38 -7.86
CA LEU A 6 6.21 -19.85 -6.94
C LEU A 6 6.55 -18.40 -6.64
N SER A 7 5.57 -17.52 -6.74
CA SER A 7 5.69 -16.12 -6.40
C SER A 7 6.19 -15.98 -4.95
N GLN A 8 7.28 -15.22 -4.76
CA GLN A 8 7.85 -14.96 -3.43
C GLN A 8 7.15 -13.80 -2.71
N LEU A 9 5.96 -13.43 -3.13
CA LEU A 9 5.13 -12.38 -2.56
C LEU A 9 3.96 -13.01 -1.82
N ASP A 10 3.85 -12.74 -0.52
CA ASP A 10 2.64 -13.00 0.25
C ASP A 10 1.75 -11.76 0.24
N ILE A 11 0.44 -11.95 0.12
CA ILE A 11 -0.53 -10.86 0.11
C ILE A 11 -1.45 -10.99 1.33
N GLN A 12 -1.49 -9.93 2.14
CA GLN A 12 -2.44 -9.75 3.22
C GLN A 12 -3.50 -8.76 2.75
N CYS A 13 -4.70 -9.23 2.44
CA CYS A 13 -5.83 -8.39 2.07
C CYS A 13 -6.53 -7.92 3.34
N LEU A 14 -6.32 -6.66 3.70
CA LEU A 14 -6.92 -6.04 4.90
C LEU A 14 -8.17 -5.29 4.51
N VAL A 15 -9.34 -5.89 4.75
CA VAL A 15 -10.65 -5.28 4.44
C VAL A 15 -11.13 -4.49 5.65
N LEU A 16 -11.06 -3.17 5.55
CA LEU A 16 -11.54 -2.26 6.57
C LEU A 16 -13.05 -2.09 6.45
N LYS A 17 -13.79 -2.52 7.47
CA LYS A 17 -15.23 -2.41 7.51
C LYS A 17 -15.64 -1.09 8.12
N HIS A 18 -16.27 -0.25 7.30
CA HIS A 18 -16.85 1.03 7.67
C HIS A 18 -18.33 0.90 8.05
N PRO A 19 -18.90 1.89 8.72
CA PRO A 19 -20.36 2.03 8.74
C PRO A 19 -20.92 2.07 7.32
N PRO A 20 -22.08 1.41 7.06
CA PRO A 20 -22.65 1.40 5.73
C PRO A 20 -22.88 2.81 5.20
N GLN A 21 -22.38 3.10 4.00
CA GLN A 21 -22.52 4.41 3.37
C GLN A 21 -22.82 4.28 1.87
N LYS A 22 -23.68 5.16 1.39
CA LYS A 22 -24.05 5.26 -0.02
C LYS A 22 -23.27 6.42 -0.66
N PHE A 23 -22.60 6.13 -1.76
CA PHE A 23 -21.89 7.11 -2.56
C PHE A 23 -22.58 7.28 -3.91
N GLU A 24 -22.74 8.50 -4.38
CA GLU A 24 -23.30 8.79 -5.68
C GLU A 24 -22.30 8.49 -6.78
N THR A 25 -21.05 8.89 -6.58
CA THR A 25 -19.97 8.69 -7.54
C THR A 25 -18.79 7.93 -6.93
N TYR A 26 -17.93 7.39 -7.80
CA TYR A 26 -16.65 6.82 -7.40
C TYR A 26 -15.75 7.86 -6.72
N GLU A 27 -15.79 9.10 -7.20
CA GLU A 27 -14.99 10.19 -6.65
C GLU A 27 -15.40 10.54 -5.22
N ASP A 28 -16.70 10.55 -4.91
CA ASP A 28 -17.20 10.79 -3.55
C ASP A 28 -16.68 9.71 -2.58
N GLU A 29 -16.69 8.45 -3.03
CA GLU A 29 -16.15 7.36 -2.23
C GLU A 29 -14.64 7.52 -1.98
N ILE A 30 -13.87 7.85 -3.02
CA ILE A 30 -12.43 8.07 -2.88
C ILE A 30 -12.15 9.22 -1.91
N GLN A 31 -12.86 10.34 -2.04
CA GLN A 31 -12.69 11.49 -1.15
C GLN A 31 -13.01 11.12 0.31
N TYR A 32 -14.08 10.39 0.55
CA TYR A 32 -14.42 9.88 1.87
C TYR A 32 -13.29 9.01 2.44
N LEU A 33 -12.77 8.05 1.68
CA LEU A 33 -11.78 7.09 2.15
C LEU A 33 -10.43 7.75 2.46
N ILE A 34 -9.93 8.63 1.59
CA ILE A 34 -8.61 9.25 1.79
C ILE A 34 -8.60 10.30 2.92
N THR A 35 -9.76 10.86 3.26
CA THR A 35 -9.90 11.82 4.37
C THR A 35 -10.36 11.17 5.67
N HIS A 36 -10.70 9.87 5.64
CA HIS A 36 -11.22 9.17 6.82
C HIS A 36 -10.13 8.99 7.89
N GLU A 37 -10.29 9.67 9.01
CA GLU A 37 -9.27 9.76 10.07
C GLU A 37 -8.86 8.40 10.63
N GLN A 38 -9.82 7.54 10.96
CA GLN A 38 -9.52 6.22 11.52
C GLN A 38 -8.84 5.29 10.51
N ARG A 39 -9.21 5.41 9.22
CA ARG A 39 -8.53 4.69 8.14
C ARG A 39 -7.07 5.11 8.02
N ASN A 40 -6.80 6.41 8.02
CA ASN A 40 -5.46 6.95 7.95
C ASN A 40 -4.64 6.61 9.22
N ASN A 41 -5.27 6.59 10.38
CA ASN A 41 -4.63 6.13 11.61
C ASN A 41 -4.32 4.63 11.59
N PHE A 42 -5.19 3.81 11.00
CA PHE A 42 -4.90 2.40 10.79
C PHE A 42 -3.67 2.19 9.90
N ILE A 43 -3.59 2.89 8.77
CA ILE A 43 -2.43 2.84 7.86
C ILE A 43 -1.15 3.32 8.56
N LYS A 44 -1.22 4.40 9.32
CA LYS A 44 -0.11 4.90 10.13
C LYS A 44 0.36 3.83 11.12
N ASN A 45 -0.55 3.24 11.90
CA ASN A 45 -0.21 2.24 12.90
C ASN A 45 0.41 0.99 12.24
N LEU A 46 -0.19 0.48 11.18
CA LEU A 46 0.36 -0.63 10.41
C LEU A 46 1.79 -0.33 9.93
N SER A 47 2.01 0.86 9.38
CA SER A 47 3.33 1.27 8.88
C SER A 47 4.38 1.31 9.99
N LEU A 48 4.00 1.75 11.19
CA LEU A 48 4.89 1.85 12.33
C LEU A 48 5.14 0.50 13.02
N ASP A 49 4.17 -0.40 13.01
CA ASP A 49 4.27 -1.72 13.65
C ASP A 49 5.06 -2.74 12.81
N LEU A 50 5.05 -2.58 11.50
CA LEU A 50 5.78 -3.45 10.60
C LEU A 50 7.30 -3.29 10.78
N LYS A 51 7.99 -4.42 10.86
CA LYS A 51 9.46 -4.48 10.89
C LYS A 51 10.01 -4.59 9.48
N GLY A 52 11.16 -3.99 9.25
CA GLY A 52 11.81 -3.98 7.95
C GLY A 52 11.44 -2.74 7.12
N ASN A 53 12.12 -2.59 5.99
CA ASN A 53 11.87 -1.50 5.08
C ASN A 53 10.46 -1.61 4.49
N THR A 54 9.67 -0.56 4.66
CA THR A 54 8.26 -0.53 4.31
C THR A 54 7.98 0.57 3.30
N LEU A 55 7.34 0.21 2.19
CA LEU A 55 6.88 1.14 1.16
C LEU A 55 5.38 1.35 1.30
N VAL A 56 4.96 2.60 1.52
CA VAL A 56 3.55 3.00 1.61
C VAL A 56 3.17 3.74 0.34
N LEU A 57 2.30 3.16 -0.47
CA LEU A 57 1.93 3.70 -1.78
C LEU A 57 0.59 4.44 -1.76
N PHE A 58 0.60 5.65 -2.28
CA PHE A 58 -0.58 6.52 -2.37
C PHE A 58 -0.80 7.04 -3.80
N GLN A 59 -2.01 7.57 -4.07
CA GLN A 59 -2.39 8.12 -5.37
C GLN A 59 -2.34 9.66 -5.41
N ARG A 60 -2.87 10.34 -4.39
CA ARG A 60 -2.99 11.80 -4.35
C ARG A 60 -1.98 12.39 -3.38
N VAL A 61 -1.10 13.25 -3.90
CA VAL A 61 0.05 13.78 -3.15
C VAL A 61 -0.42 14.57 -1.92
N GLU A 62 -1.12 15.69 -2.14
CA GLU A 62 -1.50 16.61 -1.07
C GLU A 62 -2.64 16.05 -0.18
N ALA A 63 -3.67 15.52 -0.82
CA ALA A 63 -4.88 15.09 -0.11
C ALA A 63 -4.70 13.81 0.71
N HIS A 64 -3.69 12.98 0.41
CA HIS A 64 -3.51 11.70 1.10
C HIS A 64 -2.04 11.41 1.44
N GLY A 65 -1.12 11.49 0.48
CA GLY A 65 0.29 11.16 0.69
C GLY A 65 0.95 12.03 1.77
N ALA A 66 0.80 13.34 1.68
CA ALA A 66 1.33 14.27 2.67
C ALA A 66 0.73 14.04 4.06
N VAL A 67 -0.58 13.76 4.13
CA VAL A 67 -1.27 13.46 5.40
C VAL A 67 -0.72 12.18 6.04
N LEU A 68 -0.53 11.13 5.26
CA LEU A 68 0.06 9.87 5.75
C LEU A 68 1.51 10.06 6.19
N TYR A 69 2.31 10.75 5.38
CA TYR A 69 3.69 11.06 5.73
C TYR A 69 3.78 11.81 7.07
N ASP A 70 3.02 12.89 7.22
CA ASP A 70 3.02 13.67 8.46
C ASP A 70 2.61 12.84 9.67
N LYS A 71 1.56 12.03 9.56
CA LYS A 71 1.11 11.16 10.64
C LYS A 71 2.18 10.14 11.02
N ILE A 72 2.82 9.50 10.05
CA ILE A 72 3.85 8.50 10.28
C ILE A 72 5.10 9.15 10.88
N ASN A 73 5.56 10.25 10.29
CA ASN A 73 6.78 10.94 10.71
C ASN A 73 6.69 11.53 12.13
N LYS A 74 5.51 12.06 12.51
CA LYS A 74 5.27 12.59 13.87
C LYS A 74 5.19 11.50 14.95
N ASN A 75 4.88 10.25 14.58
CA ASN A 75 4.67 9.15 15.52
C ASN A 75 5.74 8.06 15.43
N LYS A 76 6.74 8.23 14.60
CA LYS A 76 7.85 7.28 14.48
C LYS A 76 8.75 7.28 15.73
N ARG A 77 9.52 6.23 15.92
CA ARG A 77 10.65 6.22 16.86
C ARG A 77 11.76 7.13 16.34
N ASP A 78 12.52 7.75 17.21
CA ASP A 78 13.52 8.78 16.86
C ASP A 78 14.56 8.29 15.86
N ASP A 79 14.94 7.01 15.94
CA ASP A 79 15.94 6.37 15.07
C ASP A 79 15.39 5.92 13.71
N ARG A 80 14.05 5.89 13.53
CA ARG A 80 13.44 5.39 12.31
C ARG A 80 13.36 6.45 11.23
N LYS A 81 13.94 6.18 10.07
CA LYS A 81 13.90 7.09 8.91
C LYS A 81 12.58 6.97 8.16
N VAL A 82 11.99 8.11 7.83
CA VAL A 82 10.76 8.20 7.04
C VAL A 82 10.97 9.18 5.90
N PHE A 83 10.71 8.75 4.68
CA PHE A 83 10.88 9.54 3.46
C PHE A 83 9.56 9.78 2.77
N PHE A 84 9.43 10.92 2.10
CA PHE A 84 8.28 11.27 1.27
C PHE A 84 8.73 11.50 -0.17
N VAL A 85 8.23 10.69 -1.09
CA VAL A 85 8.69 10.66 -2.48
C VAL A 85 7.51 10.71 -3.45
N HIS A 86 7.51 11.70 -4.34
CA HIS A 86 6.46 11.89 -5.35
C HIS A 86 7.04 12.50 -6.62
N GLY A 87 6.23 12.74 -7.65
CA GLY A 87 6.69 13.23 -8.94
C GLY A 87 7.35 14.62 -8.94
N GLY A 88 7.12 15.42 -7.89
CA GLY A 88 7.76 16.73 -7.69
C GLY A 88 9.17 16.64 -7.06
N VAL A 89 9.58 15.47 -6.59
CA VAL A 89 10.92 15.23 -6.03
C VAL A 89 11.87 14.96 -7.20
N ASP A 90 13.04 15.61 -7.22
CA ASP A 90 13.99 15.44 -8.31
C ASP A 90 14.62 14.04 -8.35
N ALA A 91 15.31 13.72 -9.45
CA ALA A 91 15.86 12.39 -9.68
C ALA A 91 17.03 12.08 -8.72
N GLU A 92 17.82 13.09 -8.36
CA GLU A 92 18.97 12.94 -7.47
C GLU A 92 18.50 12.64 -6.04
N GLU A 93 17.51 13.38 -5.54
CA GLU A 93 16.94 13.14 -4.22
C GLU A 93 16.27 11.76 -4.14
N ARG A 94 15.56 11.33 -5.19
CA ARG A 94 14.99 9.97 -5.26
C ARG A 94 16.06 8.88 -5.20
N GLU A 95 17.18 9.09 -5.87
CA GLU A 95 18.30 8.15 -5.85
C GLU A 95 18.96 8.10 -4.46
N GLN A 96 19.13 9.23 -3.79
CA GLN A 96 19.63 9.29 -2.41
C GLN A 96 18.72 8.53 -1.44
N VAL A 97 17.39 8.70 -1.55
CA VAL A 97 16.43 7.94 -0.75
C VAL A 97 16.56 6.44 -1.00
N ARG A 98 16.73 6.02 -2.25
CA ARG A 98 16.97 4.62 -2.61
C ARG A 98 18.23 4.07 -1.95
N GLU A 99 19.35 4.76 -2.10
CA GLU A 99 20.65 4.34 -1.53
C GLU A 99 20.62 4.25 0.00
N ILE A 100 20.00 5.23 0.67
CA ILE A 100 19.85 5.21 2.12
C ILE A 100 18.99 4.02 2.53
N THR A 101 17.87 3.80 1.86
CA THR A 101 16.95 2.69 2.19
C THR A 101 17.60 1.33 1.98
N GLU A 102 18.44 1.17 0.97
CA GLU A 102 19.16 -0.09 0.75
C GLU A 102 20.17 -0.42 1.87
N ARG A 103 20.62 0.59 2.60
CA ARG A 103 21.50 0.43 3.77
C ARG A 103 20.75 0.31 5.09
N GLU A 104 19.48 0.71 5.11
CA GLU A 104 18.63 0.64 6.29
C GLU A 104 17.88 -0.70 6.35
N ASN A 105 17.51 -1.10 7.57
CA ASN A 105 16.73 -2.32 7.80
C ASN A 105 15.33 -2.04 8.33
N ASN A 106 14.95 -0.77 8.51
CA ASN A 106 13.69 -0.40 9.11
C ASN A 106 13.17 0.99 8.67
N ALA A 107 13.49 1.42 7.45
CA ALA A 107 13.00 2.68 6.91
C ALA A 107 11.55 2.58 6.42
N ILE A 108 10.84 3.70 6.41
CA ILE A 108 9.51 3.84 5.79
C ILE A 108 9.62 4.83 4.64
N ILE A 109 9.11 4.45 3.48
CA ILE A 109 9.04 5.32 2.31
C ILE A 109 7.57 5.49 1.95
N VAL A 110 7.09 6.72 2.03
CA VAL A 110 5.74 7.10 1.59
C VAL A 110 5.87 7.65 0.18
N ALA A 111 5.40 6.91 -0.83
CA ALA A 111 5.64 7.22 -2.23
C ALA A 111 4.36 7.17 -3.07
N SER A 112 4.31 7.98 -4.13
CA SER A 112 3.22 7.91 -5.09
C SER A 112 3.35 6.68 -6.01
N TYR A 113 2.23 6.10 -6.42
CA TYR A 113 2.20 4.98 -7.38
C TYR A 113 2.97 5.31 -8.67
N GLY A 114 2.82 6.55 -9.18
CA GLY A 114 3.49 6.99 -10.38
C GLY A 114 5.02 6.98 -10.25
N THR A 115 5.53 7.49 -9.16
CA THR A 115 6.98 7.52 -8.89
C THR A 115 7.55 6.10 -8.73
N PHE A 116 6.82 5.21 -8.08
CA PHE A 116 7.23 3.81 -7.95
C PHE A 116 7.26 3.08 -9.30
N SER A 117 6.26 3.30 -10.15
CA SER A 117 6.17 2.66 -11.47
C SER A 117 7.24 3.12 -12.44
N THR A 118 7.80 4.33 -12.28
CA THR A 118 8.78 4.94 -13.18
C THR A 118 10.25 4.74 -12.77
N GLY A 119 10.54 4.04 -11.66
CA GLY A 119 11.92 3.68 -11.43
C GLY A 119 12.51 3.71 -10.03
N ILE A 120 11.75 3.73 -8.98
CA ILE A 120 12.33 3.43 -7.66
C ILE A 120 12.49 1.92 -7.53
N ASN A 121 13.67 1.41 -7.85
CA ASN A 121 14.00 0.00 -7.70
C ASN A 121 14.73 -0.21 -6.36
N ILE A 122 13.99 -0.36 -5.27
CA ILE A 122 14.55 -0.62 -3.95
C ILE A 122 14.62 -2.13 -3.75
N LYS A 123 15.83 -2.67 -3.65
CA LYS A 123 16.07 -4.12 -3.57
C LYS A 123 15.79 -4.71 -2.19
N ASN A 124 15.83 -3.89 -1.15
CA ASN A 124 15.70 -4.32 0.25
C ASN A 124 14.35 -3.94 0.86
N LEU A 125 13.26 -4.20 0.13
CA LEU A 125 11.90 -4.01 0.63
C LEU A 125 11.35 -5.29 1.27
N HIS A 126 10.84 -5.16 2.50
CA HIS A 126 10.21 -6.23 3.25
C HIS A 126 8.68 -6.15 3.21
N ASN A 127 8.14 -4.93 3.15
CA ASN A 127 6.70 -4.69 3.17
C ASN A 127 6.31 -3.63 2.14
N VAL A 128 5.17 -3.84 1.50
CA VAL A 128 4.52 -2.86 0.63
C VAL A 128 3.08 -2.70 1.09
N ILE A 129 2.64 -1.45 1.31
CA ILE A 129 1.27 -1.14 1.70
C ILE A 129 0.60 -0.38 0.55
N PHE A 130 -0.49 -0.93 0.02
CA PHE A 130 -1.39 -0.21 -0.88
C PHE A 130 -2.35 0.63 -0.05
N ALA A 131 -1.97 1.89 0.21
CA ALA A 131 -2.71 2.79 1.09
C ALA A 131 -3.90 3.45 0.41
N SER A 132 -3.76 3.83 -0.86
CA SER A 132 -4.85 4.49 -1.60
C SER A 132 -5.67 3.51 -2.42
N PRO A 133 -7.00 3.66 -2.45
CA PRO A 133 -7.84 2.96 -3.41
C PRO A 133 -7.46 3.39 -4.84
N SER A 134 -7.25 2.44 -5.76
CA SER A 134 -6.93 2.71 -7.16
C SER A 134 -7.34 1.55 -8.06
N LYS A 135 -7.92 1.84 -9.22
CA LYS A 135 -8.21 0.83 -10.25
C LYS A 135 -6.94 0.25 -10.89
N SER A 136 -5.88 1.05 -10.95
CA SER A 136 -4.62 0.69 -11.63
C SER A 136 -3.67 -0.19 -10.81
N ARG A 137 -4.03 -0.57 -9.59
CA ARG A 137 -3.18 -1.38 -8.70
C ARG A 137 -2.74 -2.72 -9.31
N ILE A 138 -3.59 -3.32 -10.16
CA ILE A 138 -3.30 -4.61 -10.81
C ILE A 138 -2.07 -4.51 -11.71
N ARG A 139 -1.91 -3.39 -12.44
CA ARG A 139 -0.73 -3.16 -13.30
C ARG A 139 0.56 -3.04 -12.47
N ASN A 140 0.46 -2.50 -11.26
CA ASN A 140 1.60 -2.31 -10.36
C ASN A 140 2.05 -3.62 -9.69
N LEU A 141 1.17 -4.61 -9.54
CA LEU A 141 1.50 -5.91 -8.94
C LEU A 141 2.60 -6.66 -9.70
N GLN A 142 2.55 -6.66 -11.02
CA GLN A 142 3.60 -7.29 -11.83
C GLN A 142 4.94 -6.55 -11.69
N SER A 143 4.90 -5.22 -11.64
CA SER A 143 6.09 -4.39 -11.43
C SER A 143 6.66 -4.59 -10.03
N ILE A 144 5.82 -4.61 -9.01
CA ILE A 144 6.19 -4.87 -7.60
C ILE A 144 6.79 -6.27 -7.47
N GLY A 145 6.13 -7.28 -8.02
CA GLY A 145 6.64 -8.65 -8.02
C GLY A 145 8.01 -8.80 -8.69
N ARG A 146 8.30 -8.01 -9.72
CA ARG A 146 9.62 -7.99 -10.38
C ARG A 146 10.70 -7.33 -9.51
N VAL A 147 10.38 -6.23 -8.85
CA VAL A 147 11.29 -5.50 -7.96
C VAL A 147 11.68 -6.37 -6.77
N LEU A 148 10.71 -7.05 -6.17
CA LEU A 148 10.91 -7.91 -5.00
C LEU A 148 11.62 -9.24 -5.34
N ARG A 149 11.68 -9.63 -6.62
CA ARG A 149 12.33 -10.88 -7.09
C ARG A 149 13.85 -10.78 -7.32
N LYS A 150 14.42 -9.58 -7.37
CA LYS A 150 15.80 -9.36 -7.86
C LYS A 150 16.89 -9.42 -6.80
N GLY A 151 16.60 -9.68 -5.53
CA GLY A 151 17.61 -9.81 -4.47
C GLY A 151 18.21 -11.22 -4.40
N LYS A 152 19.55 -11.34 -4.27
CA LYS A 152 20.23 -12.63 -4.06
C LYS A 152 19.94 -13.24 -2.69
N ASP A 153 19.65 -12.40 -1.70
CA ASP A 153 19.24 -12.81 -0.35
C ASP A 153 17.72 -12.61 -0.24
N LYS A 154 17.01 -13.67 -0.55
CA LYS A 154 15.56 -13.66 -0.77
C LYS A 154 14.78 -13.56 0.54
N VAL A 155 14.64 -12.36 1.07
CA VAL A 155 13.61 -12.09 2.08
C VAL A 155 12.27 -12.04 1.35
N LYS A 156 11.33 -12.89 1.77
CA LYS A 156 9.97 -12.91 1.26
C LYS A 156 9.29 -11.59 1.61
N ALA A 157 8.85 -10.84 0.62
CA ALA A 157 8.15 -9.59 0.87
C ALA A 157 6.65 -9.83 1.06
N THR A 158 6.03 -8.99 1.88
CA THR A 158 4.58 -9.00 2.12
C THR A 158 3.94 -7.75 1.52
N LEU A 159 2.89 -7.95 0.73
CA LEU A 159 2.00 -6.89 0.26
C LEU A 159 0.78 -6.82 1.18
N TYR A 160 0.51 -5.63 1.71
CA TYR A 160 -0.70 -5.31 2.45
C TYR A 160 -1.65 -4.55 1.52
N ASP A 161 -2.65 -5.26 1.01
CA ASP A 161 -3.70 -4.69 0.15
C ASP A 161 -4.85 -4.20 1.01
N ILE A 162 -4.87 -2.88 1.28
CA ILE A 162 -5.93 -2.25 2.05
C ILE A 162 -7.14 -2.02 1.14
N SER A 163 -8.26 -2.57 1.55
CA SER A 163 -9.55 -2.45 0.89
C SER A 163 -10.60 -1.97 1.87
N ASP A 164 -11.70 -1.44 1.37
CA ASP A 164 -12.69 -0.78 2.19
C ASP A 164 -14.10 -1.32 1.88
N ASP A 165 -14.77 -1.80 2.89
CA ASP A 165 -16.17 -2.24 2.80
C ASP A 165 -17.10 -1.23 3.48
N CYS A 166 -17.73 -0.40 2.66
CA CYS A 166 -18.77 0.54 3.04
C CYS A 166 -20.16 0.06 2.56
N SER A 167 -20.31 -1.22 2.22
CA SER A 167 -21.51 -1.77 1.60
C SER A 167 -22.77 -1.53 2.42
N THR A 168 -23.83 -1.16 1.72
CA THR A 168 -25.20 -1.17 2.26
C THR A 168 -25.86 -2.53 2.04
N LYS A 169 -27.07 -2.74 2.57
CA LYS A 169 -27.84 -3.97 2.33
C LYS A 169 -28.14 -4.21 0.84
N SER A 170 -28.24 -3.14 0.05
CA SER A 170 -28.65 -3.19 -1.35
C SER A 170 -27.52 -3.06 -2.36
N LYS A 171 -26.34 -2.52 -1.96
CA LYS A 171 -25.27 -2.19 -2.92
C LYS A 171 -23.89 -2.28 -2.28
N ARG A 172 -22.96 -2.93 -2.98
CA ARG A 172 -21.52 -2.84 -2.67
C ARG A 172 -20.98 -1.49 -3.13
N ASN A 173 -20.01 -0.98 -2.38
CA ASN A 173 -19.32 0.23 -2.77
C ASN A 173 -18.31 -0.03 -3.91
N TYR A 174 -17.87 1.02 -4.58
CA TYR A 174 -17.04 0.93 -5.79
C TYR A 174 -15.67 0.27 -5.53
N THR A 175 -15.00 0.68 -4.48
CA THR A 175 -13.64 0.16 -4.19
C THR A 175 -13.67 -1.30 -3.70
N LEU A 176 -14.76 -1.75 -3.09
CA LEU A 176 -14.95 -3.16 -2.76
C LEU A 176 -15.12 -4.02 -4.02
N ASN A 177 -15.83 -3.53 -5.03
CA ASN A 177 -15.91 -4.21 -6.32
C ASN A 177 -14.53 -4.32 -6.98
N HIS A 178 -13.70 -3.28 -6.90
CA HIS A 178 -12.32 -3.33 -7.40
C HIS A 178 -11.47 -4.35 -6.62
N PHE A 179 -11.69 -4.50 -5.32
CA PHE A 179 -11.03 -5.53 -4.53
C PHE A 179 -11.39 -6.93 -5.01
N ILE A 180 -12.67 -7.19 -5.27
CA ILE A 180 -13.12 -8.49 -5.81
C ILE A 180 -12.44 -8.80 -7.15
N GLU A 181 -12.27 -7.82 -8.03
CA GLU A 181 -11.53 -7.99 -9.28
C GLU A 181 -10.04 -8.29 -9.03
N ARG A 182 -9.42 -7.67 -8.01
CA ARG A 182 -8.03 -8.00 -7.64
C ARG A 182 -7.89 -9.44 -7.15
N ILE A 183 -8.85 -9.95 -6.38
CA ILE A 183 -8.84 -11.36 -5.94
C ILE A 183 -8.84 -12.33 -7.12
N LYS A 184 -9.59 -12.04 -8.19
CA LYS A 184 -9.54 -12.84 -9.41
C LYS A 184 -8.12 -12.88 -9.99
N THR A 185 -7.47 -11.70 -10.09
CA THR A 185 -6.07 -11.61 -10.55
C THR A 185 -5.11 -12.36 -9.64
N TYR A 186 -5.28 -12.29 -8.32
CA TYR A 186 -4.44 -13.03 -7.38
C TYR A 186 -4.55 -14.54 -7.59
N ASN A 187 -5.75 -15.04 -7.85
CA ASN A 187 -5.98 -16.46 -8.17
C ASN A 187 -5.37 -16.84 -9.53
N GLU A 188 -5.56 -16.04 -10.58
CA GLU A 188 -5.03 -16.27 -11.92
C GLU A 188 -3.50 -16.30 -11.93
N GLU A 189 -2.87 -15.38 -11.23
CA GLU A 189 -1.40 -15.27 -11.09
C GLU A 189 -0.84 -16.21 -10.02
N LYS A 190 -1.68 -16.98 -9.34
CA LYS A 190 -1.30 -17.94 -8.28
C LYS A 190 -0.51 -17.31 -7.14
N PHE A 191 -0.88 -16.09 -6.75
CA PHE A 191 -0.36 -15.48 -5.53
C PHE A 191 -0.94 -16.17 -4.30
N ASN A 192 -0.11 -16.29 -3.27
CA ASN A 192 -0.57 -16.68 -1.95
C ASN A 192 -1.17 -15.46 -1.24
N TYR A 193 -2.44 -15.52 -0.85
CA TYR A 193 -3.11 -14.42 -0.18
C TYR A 193 -4.02 -14.88 0.95
N GLU A 194 -4.24 -14.00 1.91
CA GLU A 194 -5.16 -14.17 3.02
C GLU A 194 -6.05 -12.92 3.12
N ILE A 195 -7.32 -13.11 3.48
CA ILE A 195 -8.29 -12.02 3.65
C ILE A 195 -8.60 -11.87 5.13
N ILE A 196 -8.33 -10.67 5.67
CA ILE A 196 -8.59 -10.32 7.06
C ILE A 196 -9.54 -9.13 7.09
N THR A 197 -10.68 -9.28 7.76
CA THR A 197 -11.65 -8.20 7.94
C THR A 197 -11.41 -7.50 9.27
N ILE A 198 -11.29 -6.17 9.23
CA ILE A 198 -11.02 -5.32 10.39
C ILE A 198 -12.15 -4.32 10.55
N GLN A 199 -12.83 -4.35 11.69
CA GLN A 199 -13.87 -3.39 11.99
C GLN A 199 -13.25 -2.05 12.37
N LEU A 200 -13.49 -1.00 11.57
CA LEU A 200 -13.23 0.37 12.00
C LEU A 200 -14.31 0.77 13.01
N ARG A 201 -13.87 1.19 14.20
CA ARG A 201 -14.78 1.72 15.21
C ARG A 201 -15.33 3.06 14.70
N GLY A 202 -16.64 3.25 14.79
CA GLY A 202 -17.25 4.55 14.51
C GLY A 202 -16.66 5.63 15.43
N GLN A 203 -16.66 6.87 14.98
CA GLN A 203 -16.44 7.98 15.90
C GLN A 203 -17.59 7.94 16.92
N LEU A 204 -17.24 7.84 18.21
CA LEU A 204 -18.17 8.06 19.31
C LEU A 204 -18.47 9.55 19.40
#